data_0bd33e99a48b401e23557e1974ab9adc
#
_entry.id   0bd33e99a48b401e23557e1974ab9adc
#
_cell.length_a   1.000
_cell.length_b   1.000
_cell.length_c   1.000
_cell.angle_alpha   90.00
_cell.angle_beta   90.00
_cell.angle_gamma   90.00
#
_symmetry.space_group_name_H-M   'P 1'
#
loop_
_entity.id
_entity.type
_entity.pdbx_description
1 polymer ?
#
loop_
_entity_poly.entity_id
_entity_poly.type
_entity_poly.pdbx_seq_one_letter_code
_entity_poly.pdbx_strand_id
1 'polypeptide(L)'
;MSEQIFELKDVYYAYLGKFPALSGVNLGVQAGEKISIMGANGTGKSTILAILDGLIFPDKGTINAFGKELNEDILSNEEFSQFFRSKVGFVFQNPDVQLFCPTVKEDIVFGPLQLGVSQGETMERLGKYAQLLEIEDLLDRAPHQLSIGEKKKLRWQPYWQ
;
A
#
# COMPACT_ATOMS: atom_id res chain seq x y z
N MET A 1 17.77 -15.06 -13.44
CA MET A 1 16.47 -15.46 -12.83
C MET A 1 15.88 -14.19 -12.28
N SER A 2 14.60 -13.88 -12.56
CA SER A 2 13.92 -12.73 -11.98
C SER A 2 13.77 -12.93 -10.48
N GLU A 3 13.96 -11.86 -9.71
CA GLU A 3 13.82 -11.88 -8.25
C GLU A 3 12.34 -12.07 -7.88
N GLN A 4 12.04 -13.02 -7.00
CA GLN A 4 10.68 -13.22 -6.49
C GLN A 4 10.40 -12.21 -5.38
N ILE A 5 9.40 -11.36 -5.60
CA ILE A 5 9.02 -10.30 -4.68
C ILE A 5 8.00 -10.81 -3.66
N PHE A 6 6.94 -11.49 -4.14
CA PHE A 6 5.96 -12.13 -3.26
C PHE A 6 5.74 -13.60 -3.64
N GLU A 7 5.48 -14.41 -2.61
CA GLU A 7 5.07 -15.80 -2.77
C GLU A 7 4.00 -16.15 -1.73
N LEU A 8 2.80 -16.51 -2.19
CA LEU A 8 1.72 -17.07 -1.38
C LEU A 8 1.69 -18.57 -1.62
N LYS A 9 1.67 -19.36 -0.53
CA LYS A 9 1.56 -20.83 -0.58
C LYS A 9 0.40 -21.28 0.27
N ASP A 10 -0.58 -21.90 -0.38
CA ASP A 10 -1.74 -22.56 0.22
C ASP A 10 -2.47 -21.66 1.24
N VAL A 11 -2.72 -20.40 0.83
CA VAL A 11 -3.23 -19.33 1.70
C VAL A 11 -4.74 -19.47 1.87
N TYR A 12 -5.17 -19.53 3.14
CA TYR A 12 -6.57 -19.50 3.57
C TYR A 12 -6.79 -18.28 4.46
N TYR A 13 -7.94 -17.64 4.30
CA TYR A 13 -8.36 -16.55 5.17
C TYR A 13 -9.87 -16.47 5.30
N ALA A 14 -10.38 -16.30 6.53
CA ALA A 14 -11.79 -16.11 6.81
C ALA A 14 -12.03 -14.90 7.72
N TYR A 15 -12.86 -13.95 7.27
CA TYR A 15 -13.26 -12.82 8.12
C TYR A 15 -14.02 -13.35 9.35
N LEU A 16 -13.61 -12.87 10.54
CA LEU A 16 -14.17 -13.26 11.84
C LEU A 16 -14.16 -14.80 12.08
N GLY A 17 -13.29 -15.53 11.39
CA GLY A 17 -13.23 -17.00 11.46
C GLY A 17 -14.47 -17.72 10.90
N LYS A 18 -15.39 -16.99 10.23
CA LYS A 18 -16.70 -17.51 9.79
C LYS A 18 -16.97 -17.34 8.31
N PHE A 19 -16.43 -16.32 7.70
CA PHE A 19 -16.70 -15.97 6.30
C PHE A 19 -15.47 -16.22 5.44
N PRO A 20 -15.36 -17.41 4.80
CA PRO A 20 -14.21 -17.73 3.96
C PRO A 20 -14.06 -16.72 2.82
N ALA A 21 -12.89 -16.11 2.71
CA ALA A 21 -12.55 -15.19 1.63
C ALA A 21 -11.46 -15.75 0.71
N LEU A 22 -10.54 -16.55 1.24
CA LEU A 22 -9.51 -17.23 0.47
C LEU A 22 -9.47 -18.73 0.85
N SER A 23 -9.25 -19.59 -0.13
CA SER A 23 -9.25 -21.06 0.05
C SER A 23 -8.14 -21.68 -0.79
N GLY A 24 -6.94 -21.86 -0.20
CA GLY A 24 -5.79 -22.50 -0.83
C GLY A 24 -5.19 -21.69 -1.98
N VAL A 25 -5.05 -20.39 -1.82
CA VAL A 25 -4.51 -19.50 -2.86
C VAL A 25 -3.00 -19.65 -2.95
N ASN A 26 -2.52 -19.87 -4.17
CA ASN A 26 -1.10 -19.86 -4.53
C ASN A 26 -0.86 -18.74 -5.55
N LEU A 27 0.13 -17.90 -5.29
CA LEU A 27 0.49 -16.77 -6.15
C LEU A 27 1.98 -16.48 -6.03
N GLY A 28 2.68 -16.35 -7.15
CA GLY A 28 4.03 -15.82 -7.21
C GLY A 28 4.04 -14.51 -7.95
N VAL A 29 4.79 -13.53 -7.45
CA VAL A 29 5.00 -12.21 -8.09
C VAL A 29 6.49 -11.99 -8.22
N GLN A 30 6.95 -11.72 -9.44
CA GLN A 30 8.36 -11.46 -9.73
C GLN A 30 8.60 -9.98 -10.00
N ALA A 31 9.84 -9.54 -9.82
CA ALA A 31 10.24 -8.18 -10.12
C ALA A 31 9.89 -7.79 -11.57
N GLY A 32 9.25 -6.63 -11.74
CA GLY A 32 8.83 -6.10 -13.03
C GLY A 32 7.52 -6.68 -13.58
N GLU A 33 6.90 -7.65 -12.93
CA GLU A 33 5.61 -8.19 -13.38
C GLU A 33 4.46 -7.21 -13.16
N LYS A 34 3.49 -7.26 -14.07
CA LYS A 34 2.19 -6.59 -13.96
C LYS A 34 1.11 -7.64 -13.88
N ILE A 35 0.49 -7.79 -12.69
CA ILE A 35 -0.52 -8.83 -12.44
C ILE A 35 -1.90 -8.19 -12.34
N SER A 36 -2.89 -8.78 -13.02
CA SER A 36 -4.30 -8.45 -12.89
C SER A 36 -5.05 -9.56 -12.17
N ILE A 37 -5.71 -9.23 -11.04
CA ILE A 37 -6.58 -10.15 -10.32
C ILE A 37 -8.02 -9.88 -10.76
N MET A 38 -8.62 -10.82 -11.49
CA MET A 38 -9.96 -10.71 -12.02
C MET A 38 -10.93 -11.69 -11.34
N GLY A 39 -12.20 -11.33 -11.29
CA GLY A 39 -13.28 -12.14 -10.70
C GLY A 39 -14.48 -11.30 -10.28
N ALA A 40 -15.58 -11.96 -9.95
CA ALA A 40 -16.80 -11.33 -9.45
C ALA A 40 -16.57 -10.59 -8.12
N ASN A 41 -17.52 -9.75 -7.70
CA ASN A 41 -17.46 -9.13 -6.38
C ASN A 41 -17.57 -10.20 -5.27
N GLY A 42 -16.83 -10.00 -4.19
CA GLY A 42 -16.79 -10.95 -3.06
C GLY A 42 -15.86 -12.17 -3.23
N THR A 43 -15.11 -12.30 -4.33
CA THR A 43 -14.20 -13.43 -4.58
C THR A 43 -12.82 -13.31 -3.92
N GLY A 44 -12.62 -12.41 -2.96
CA GLY A 44 -11.37 -12.30 -2.20
C GLY A 44 -10.28 -11.44 -2.84
N LYS A 45 -10.53 -10.74 -3.97
CA LYS A 45 -9.51 -9.89 -4.64
C LYS A 45 -8.86 -8.86 -3.71
N SER A 46 -9.69 -8.09 -3.00
CA SER A 46 -9.20 -7.09 -2.04
C SER A 46 -8.53 -7.74 -0.83
N THR A 47 -8.93 -8.95 -0.46
CA THR A 47 -8.33 -9.73 0.62
C THR A 47 -6.91 -10.14 0.25
N ILE A 48 -6.68 -10.62 -0.99
CA ILE A 48 -5.32 -10.93 -1.46
C ILE A 48 -4.43 -9.67 -1.41
N LEU A 49 -4.93 -8.54 -1.90
CA LEU A 49 -4.18 -7.28 -1.86
C LEU A 49 -3.86 -6.83 -0.43
N ALA A 50 -4.81 -6.97 0.50
CA ALA A 50 -4.60 -6.64 1.91
C ALA A 50 -3.56 -7.56 2.58
N ILE A 51 -3.51 -8.85 2.20
CA ILE A 51 -2.49 -9.79 2.66
C ILE A 51 -1.12 -9.42 2.08
N LEU A 52 -1.03 -9.10 0.79
CA LEU A 52 0.22 -8.67 0.15
C LEU A 52 0.77 -7.39 0.76
N ASP A 53 -0.08 -6.47 1.21
CA ASP A 53 0.32 -5.25 1.92
C ASP A 53 0.60 -5.46 3.43
N GLY A 54 0.38 -6.67 3.95
CA GLY A 54 0.57 -6.96 5.38
C GLY A 54 -0.43 -6.25 6.30
N LEU A 55 -1.61 -5.87 5.80
CA LEU A 55 -2.70 -5.33 6.61
C LEU A 55 -3.46 -6.41 7.36
N ILE A 56 -3.49 -7.63 6.81
CA ILE A 56 -4.05 -8.83 7.41
C ILE A 56 -3.14 -10.02 7.10
N PHE A 57 -3.20 -11.06 7.93
CA PHE A 57 -2.38 -12.26 7.77
C PHE A 57 -3.24 -13.50 7.56
N PRO A 58 -2.73 -14.53 6.83
CA PRO A 58 -3.48 -15.74 6.57
C PRO A 58 -3.78 -16.54 7.84
N ASP A 59 -4.96 -17.20 7.90
CA ASP A 59 -5.28 -18.18 8.95
C ASP A 59 -4.46 -19.47 8.78
N LYS A 60 -4.13 -19.82 7.50
CA LYS A 60 -3.30 -20.98 7.13
C LYS A 60 -2.52 -20.66 5.86
N GLY A 61 -1.43 -21.39 5.66
CA GLY A 61 -0.50 -21.16 4.56
C GLY A 61 0.56 -20.12 4.93
N THR A 62 1.37 -19.72 3.97
CA THR A 62 2.45 -18.77 4.18
C THR A 62 2.45 -17.69 3.12
N ILE A 63 2.92 -16.52 3.51
CA ILE A 63 3.25 -15.43 2.58
C ILE A 63 4.70 -15.03 2.80
N ASN A 64 5.48 -14.98 1.74
CA ASN A 64 6.82 -14.44 1.73
C ASN A 64 6.85 -13.15 0.94
N ALA A 65 7.55 -12.15 1.47
CA ALA A 65 7.84 -10.89 0.81
C ALA A 65 9.33 -10.59 0.89
N PHE A 66 9.95 -10.31 -0.25
CA PHE A 66 11.40 -10.02 -0.34
C PHE A 66 12.27 -11.09 0.35
N GLY A 67 11.91 -12.37 0.21
CA GLY A 67 12.64 -13.51 0.77
C GLY A 67 12.45 -13.74 2.27
N LYS A 68 11.55 -13.02 2.94
CA LYS A 68 11.19 -13.23 4.35
C LYS A 68 9.72 -13.59 4.49
N GLU A 69 9.40 -14.46 5.43
CA GLU A 69 8.01 -14.76 5.77
C GLU A 69 7.35 -13.53 6.41
N LEU A 70 6.26 -13.07 5.78
CA LEU A 70 5.53 -11.89 6.21
C LEU A 70 4.47 -12.29 7.24
N ASN A 71 4.65 -11.82 8.48
CA ASN A 71 3.73 -12.03 9.61
C ASN A 71 3.79 -10.82 10.55
N GLU A 72 2.99 -10.83 11.62
CA GLU A 72 2.94 -9.74 12.59
C GLU A 72 4.30 -9.52 13.26
N ASP A 73 5.01 -10.59 13.61
CA ASP A 73 6.28 -10.50 14.32
C ASP A 73 7.35 -9.81 13.46
N ILE A 74 7.46 -10.20 12.18
CA ILE A 74 8.46 -9.60 11.28
C ILE A 74 8.13 -8.11 10.98
N LEU A 75 6.85 -7.76 10.88
CA LEU A 75 6.45 -6.36 10.70
C LEU A 75 6.53 -5.53 11.98
N SER A 76 6.63 -6.16 13.16
CA SER A 76 6.94 -5.48 14.42
C SER A 76 8.43 -5.10 14.51
N ASN A 77 9.30 -5.70 13.71
CA ASN A 77 10.69 -5.27 13.59
C ASN A 77 10.76 -3.97 12.78
N GLU A 78 11.26 -2.91 13.40
CA GLU A 78 11.28 -1.56 12.82
C GLU A 78 12.05 -1.50 11.50
N GLU A 79 13.24 -2.13 11.42
CA GLU A 79 14.08 -2.13 10.23
C GLU A 79 13.38 -2.79 9.03
N PHE A 80 12.80 -3.98 9.25
CA PHE A 80 12.09 -4.66 8.19
C PHE A 80 10.78 -3.94 7.82
N SER A 81 10.06 -3.41 8.79
CA SER A 81 8.84 -2.64 8.55
C SER A 81 9.10 -1.40 7.69
N GLN A 82 10.14 -0.62 8.00
CA GLN A 82 10.55 0.53 7.19
C GLN A 82 10.95 0.09 5.78
N PHE A 83 11.78 -0.95 5.64
CA PHE A 83 12.15 -1.51 4.35
C PHE A 83 10.91 -1.93 3.56
N PHE A 84 10.01 -2.72 4.15
CA PHE A 84 8.81 -3.23 3.51
C PHE A 84 7.90 -2.08 3.04
N ARG A 85 7.60 -1.12 3.93
CA ARG A 85 6.78 0.06 3.62
C ARG A 85 7.42 0.98 2.56
N SER A 86 8.74 1.01 2.46
CA SER A 86 9.43 1.73 1.38
C SER A 86 9.34 1.05 0.01
N LYS A 87 8.97 -0.24 -0.06
CA LYS A 87 8.87 -1.03 -1.29
C LYS A 87 7.44 -1.34 -1.71
N VAL A 88 6.50 -1.33 -0.77
CA VAL A 88 5.11 -1.72 -0.98
C VAL A 88 4.20 -0.54 -0.72
N GLY A 89 3.50 -0.08 -1.74
CA GLY A 89 2.50 0.98 -1.65
C GLY A 89 1.11 0.41 -1.93
N PHE A 90 0.14 0.71 -1.07
CA PHE A 90 -1.25 0.31 -1.22
C PHE A 90 -2.12 1.50 -1.62
N VAL A 91 -2.89 1.34 -2.70
CA VAL A 91 -3.84 2.37 -3.15
C VAL A 91 -5.25 1.90 -2.85
N PHE A 92 -5.91 2.59 -1.93
CA PHE A 92 -7.29 2.28 -1.57
C PHE A 92 -8.26 2.61 -2.71
N GLN A 93 -9.33 1.82 -2.83
CA GLN A 93 -10.37 2.07 -3.83
C GLN A 93 -11.08 3.41 -3.61
N ASN A 94 -11.36 3.74 -2.35
CA ASN A 94 -11.92 5.04 -1.95
C ASN A 94 -10.78 5.97 -1.53
N PRO A 95 -10.57 7.12 -2.22
CA PRO A 95 -9.53 8.07 -1.85
C PRO A 95 -9.76 8.74 -0.48
N ASP A 96 -11.01 8.82 0.00
CA ASP A 96 -11.32 9.46 1.28
C ASP A 96 -10.76 8.72 2.50
N VAL A 97 -10.52 7.40 2.39
CA VAL A 97 -9.88 6.63 3.47
C VAL A 97 -8.36 6.79 3.51
N GLN A 98 -7.77 7.35 2.47
CA GLN A 98 -6.33 7.56 2.37
C GLN A 98 -5.91 8.95 2.84
N LEU A 99 -6.82 9.94 2.78
CA LEU A 99 -6.56 11.35 3.10
C LEU A 99 -7.08 11.67 4.50
N PHE A 100 -6.20 11.83 5.48
CA PHE A 100 -6.55 11.99 6.90
C PHE A 100 -5.88 13.17 7.59
N CYS A 101 -4.88 13.82 6.95
CA CYS A 101 -4.23 14.98 7.52
C CYS A 101 -5.05 16.27 7.32
N PRO A 102 -4.77 17.34 8.08
CA PRO A 102 -5.44 18.63 7.94
C PRO A 102 -5.32 19.26 6.55
N THR A 103 -4.16 19.10 5.89
CA THR A 103 -3.89 19.65 4.56
C THR A 103 -3.35 18.57 3.61
N VAL A 104 -3.52 18.80 2.31
CA VAL A 104 -2.93 17.94 1.25
C VAL A 104 -1.42 17.81 1.39
N LYS A 105 -0.74 18.93 1.69
CA LYS A 105 0.70 18.95 1.93
C LYS A 105 1.10 18.00 3.05
N GLU A 106 0.41 18.05 4.18
CA GLU A 106 0.69 17.18 5.33
C GLU A 106 0.44 15.71 5.01
N ASP A 107 -0.62 15.39 4.27
CA ASP A 107 -0.88 14.03 3.81
C ASP A 107 0.27 13.49 2.92
N ILE A 108 0.78 14.30 1.98
CA ILE A 108 1.84 13.88 1.07
C ILE A 108 3.17 13.67 1.80
N VAL A 109 3.52 14.56 2.73
CA VAL A 109 4.81 14.47 3.45
C VAL A 109 4.79 13.45 4.58
N PHE A 110 3.62 13.00 5.02
CA PHE A 110 3.46 12.08 6.14
C PHE A 110 4.23 10.77 5.93
N GLY A 111 4.01 10.08 4.79
CA GLY A 111 4.65 8.81 4.48
C GLY A 111 6.18 8.87 4.50
N PRO A 112 6.82 9.73 3.70
CA PRO A 112 8.27 9.88 3.69
C PRO A 112 8.86 10.20 5.06
N LEU A 113 8.23 11.09 5.84
CA LEU A 113 8.69 11.41 7.19
C LEU A 113 8.61 10.21 8.15
N GLN A 114 7.55 9.40 8.07
CA GLN A 114 7.41 8.16 8.85
C GLN A 114 8.47 7.12 8.48
N LEU A 115 8.94 7.14 7.24
CA LEU A 115 10.03 6.27 6.77
C LEU A 115 11.43 6.82 7.08
N GLY A 116 11.54 7.92 7.81
CA GLY A 116 12.80 8.51 8.22
C GLY A 116 13.50 9.35 7.14
N VAL A 117 12.80 9.70 6.05
CA VAL A 117 13.34 10.64 5.06
C VAL A 117 13.47 12.02 5.69
N SER A 118 14.59 12.70 5.44
CA SER A 118 14.83 14.03 6.00
C SER A 118 13.78 15.05 5.55
N GLN A 119 13.48 16.04 6.39
CA GLN A 119 12.53 17.09 6.07
C GLN A 119 12.89 17.83 4.78
N GLY A 120 14.17 18.12 4.56
CA GLY A 120 14.65 18.80 3.35
C GLY A 120 14.35 18.01 2.09
N GLU A 121 14.70 16.72 2.10
CA GLU A 121 14.44 15.82 0.98
C GLU A 121 12.94 15.60 0.74
N THR A 122 12.16 15.46 1.83
CA THR A 122 10.70 15.32 1.74
C THR A 122 10.07 16.55 1.08
N MET A 123 10.52 17.76 1.42
CA MET A 123 10.01 18.99 0.81
C MET A 123 10.42 19.13 -0.66
N GLU A 124 11.62 18.69 -1.03
CA GLU A 124 12.05 18.64 -2.44
C GLU A 124 11.19 17.65 -3.25
N ARG A 125 10.94 16.46 -2.71
CA ARG A 125 10.05 15.44 -3.31
C ARG A 125 8.63 15.99 -3.46
N LEU A 126 8.10 16.66 -2.42
CA LEU A 126 6.78 17.30 -2.47
C LEU A 126 6.67 18.29 -3.63
N GLY A 127 7.67 19.16 -3.82
CA GLY A 127 7.65 20.13 -4.92
C GLY A 127 7.62 19.46 -6.29
N LYS A 128 8.44 18.45 -6.51
CA LYS A 128 8.46 17.65 -7.77
C LYS A 128 7.12 16.95 -8.00
N TYR A 129 6.55 16.36 -6.95
CA TYR A 129 5.27 15.67 -7.00
C TYR A 129 4.12 16.63 -7.31
N ALA A 130 4.05 17.77 -6.60
CA ALA A 130 3.01 18.75 -6.80
C ALA A 130 3.02 19.28 -8.25
N GLN A 131 4.19 19.60 -8.79
CA GLN A 131 4.35 20.04 -10.17
C GLN A 131 3.93 18.96 -11.18
N LEU A 132 4.34 17.69 -10.97
CA LEU A 132 4.01 16.59 -11.89
C LEU A 132 2.51 16.33 -11.98
N LEU A 133 1.79 16.45 -10.86
CA LEU A 133 0.34 16.22 -10.79
C LEU A 133 -0.48 17.50 -11.00
N GLU A 134 0.16 18.65 -11.14
CA GLU A 134 -0.51 19.94 -11.24
C GLU A 134 -1.48 20.16 -10.06
N ILE A 135 -0.91 20.14 -8.83
CA ILE A 135 -1.65 20.25 -7.57
C ILE A 135 -1.06 21.30 -6.62
N GLU A 136 -0.17 22.17 -7.10
CA GLU A 136 0.52 23.18 -6.27
C GLU A 136 -0.47 24.05 -5.49
N ASP A 137 -1.56 24.47 -6.13
CA ASP A 137 -2.63 25.29 -5.52
C ASP A 137 -3.56 24.51 -4.60
N LEU A 138 -3.39 23.20 -4.50
CA LEU A 138 -4.18 22.35 -3.61
C LEU A 138 -3.45 22.06 -2.29
N LEU A 139 -2.15 22.30 -2.21
CA LEU A 139 -1.30 21.84 -1.10
C LEU A 139 -1.78 22.32 0.28
N ASP A 140 -2.27 23.55 0.36
CA ASP A 140 -2.73 24.15 1.62
C ASP A 140 -4.23 23.93 1.88
N ARG A 141 -4.94 23.25 0.97
CA ARG A 141 -6.37 22.94 1.14
C ARG A 141 -6.55 21.72 2.03
N ALA A 142 -7.67 21.68 2.74
CA ALA A 142 -8.10 20.49 3.46
C ALA A 142 -8.64 19.44 2.46
N PRO A 143 -8.36 18.14 2.65
CA PRO A 143 -8.80 17.07 1.74
C PRO A 143 -10.31 17.05 1.46
N HIS A 144 -11.13 17.42 2.44
CA HIS A 144 -12.59 17.47 2.26
C HIS A 144 -13.07 18.58 1.31
N GLN A 145 -12.22 19.58 1.01
CA GLN A 145 -12.51 20.68 0.08
C GLN A 145 -12.21 20.33 -1.38
N LEU A 146 -11.60 19.15 -1.61
CA LEU A 146 -11.21 18.70 -2.94
C LEU A 146 -12.35 18.01 -3.67
N SER A 147 -12.42 18.23 -4.96
CA SER A 147 -13.27 17.45 -5.87
C SER A 147 -12.80 15.98 -5.95
N ILE A 148 -13.66 15.09 -6.39
CA ILE A 148 -13.33 13.67 -6.59
C ILE A 148 -12.14 13.51 -7.57
N GLY A 149 -12.05 14.36 -8.59
CA GLY A 149 -10.97 14.36 -9.56
C GLY A 149 -9.62 14.72 -8.93
N GLU A 150 -9.59 15.77 -8.09
CA GLU A 150 -8.40 16.20 -7.36
C GLU A 150 -7.95 15.15 -6.34
N LYS A 151 -8.87 14.55 -5.57
CA LYS A 151 -8.57 13.44 -4.66
C LYS A 151 -7.98 12.23 -5.39
N LYS A 152 -8.43 11.94 -6.61
CA LYS A 152 -7.85 10.85 -7.42
C LYS A 152 -6.40 11.11 -7.81
N LYS A 153 -5.98 12.35 -8.05
CA LYS A 153 -4.58 12.69 -8.30
C LYS A 153 -3.71 12.36 -7.09
N LEU A 154 -4.21 12.59 -5.87
CA LEU A 154 -3.48 12.34 -4.62
C LEU A 154 -3.34 10.86 -4.27
N ARG A 155 -4.13 9.95 -4.85
CA ARG A 155 -4.04 8.50 -4.59
C ARG A 155 -2.67 7.89 -4.91
N TRP A 156 -1.86 8.54 -5.72
CA TRP A 156 -0.54 8.08 -6.14
C TRP A 156 0.57 8.41 -5.15
N GLN A 157 0.27 9.07 -4.02
CA GLN A 157 1.28 9.42 -3.01
C GLN A 157 2.09 8.23 -2.46
N PRO A 158 1.57 6.98 -2.30
CA PRO A 158 2.38 5.85 -1.83
C PRO A 158 3.59 5.53 -2.70
N TYR A 159 3.61 5.94 -3.96
CA TYR A 159 4.71 5.68 -4.90
C TYR A 159 5.87 6.68 -4.82
N TRP A 160 5.82 7.64 -3.89
CA TRP A 160 6.81 8.71 -3.72
C TRP A 160 7.69 8.55 -2.48
N GLN A 161 7.57 7.39 -1.86
CA GLN A 161 8.36 7.01 -0.69
C GLN A 161 9.79 6.61 -1.05
#